data_3d83c1900206523e50bac0cad092640a
#
_entry.id   3d83c1900206523e50bac0cad092640a
#
_cell.length_a   1.000
_cell.length_b   1.000
_cell.length_c   1.000
_cell.angle_alpha   90.00
_cell.angle_beta   90.00
_cell.angle_gamma   90.00
#
_symmetry.space_group_name_H-M   'P 1'
#
loop_
_entity.id
_entity.type
_entity.pdbx_description
1 polymer ?
#
loop_
_entity_poly.entity_id
_entity_poly.type
_entity_poly.pdbx_seq_one_letter_code
_entity_poly.pdbx_strand_id
1 'polypeptide(L)'
;DDLKSIGLKATCHDTIGHPMILATDDSAGPDAPRVLYYGHYDVQPPEPFDEWNHPPFDAEIVDGPNGKRIVARGAADDKGQLMTFIEAIRAWKDTYESLPVRVVILLEGEEESGSESLVPFLHKHKDELQADTCIVCDTGMWDPETPAITSRLRGLVYIEATLHGPSHDLHSGSYGGAVVNPANALTEIL
;
A
#
# COMPACT_ATOMS: atom_id res chain seq x y z
N ASP A 1 12.13 -12.88 6.85
CA ASP A 1 13.20 -13.88 6.59
C ASP A 1 13.90 -13.60 5.25
N ASP A 2 13.16 -13.24 4.19
CA ASP A 2 13.74 -13.01 2.87
C ASP A 2 14.77 -11.86 2.88
N LEU A 3 14.43 -10.69 3.44
CA LEU A 3 15.37 -9.57 3.61
C LEU A 3 16.66 -9.97 4.37
N LYS A 4 16.54 -10.84 5.38
CA LYS A 4 17.71 -11.37 6.09
C LYS A 4 18.54 -12.29 5.20
N SER A 5 17.90 -13.08 4.33
CA SER A 5 18.59 -14.01 3.44
C SER A 5 19.50 -13.30 2.43
N ILE A 6 19.18 -12.05 2.07
CA ILE A 6 19.99 -11.19 1.20
C ILE A 6 20.91 -10.25 2.00
N GLY A 7 21.07 -10.50 3.31
CA GLY A 7 22.07 -9.83 4.14
C GLY A 7 21.64 -8.49 4.74
N LEU A 8 20.35 -8.10 4.70
CA LEU A 8 19.87 -6.92 5.41
C LEU A 8 19.66 -7.24 6.90
N LYS A 9 19.84 -6.24 7.75
CA LYS A 9 19.46 -6.28 9.16
C LYS A 9 17.98 -5.95 9.26
N ALA A 10 17.13 -6.98 9.32
CA ALA A 10 15.68 -6.82 9.34
C ALA A 10 15.10 -7.17 10.72
N THR A 11 14.23 -6.31 11.22
CA THR A 11 13.48 -6.44 12.47
C THR A 11 11.98 -6.26 12.20
N CYS A 12 11.19 -7.14 12.79
CA CYS A 12 9.75 -7.02 12.85
C CYS A 12 9.38 -6.32 14.15
N HIS A 13 8.62 -5.26 14.09
CA HIS A 13 8.20 -4.45 15.22
C HIS A 13 6.71 -4.58 15.42
N ASP A 14 6.29 -4.97 16.61
CA ASP A 14 4.88 -4.98 16.98
C ASP A 14 4.34 -3.55 17.04
N THR A 15 3.11 -3.37 16.60
CA THR A 15 2.35 -2.12 16.62
C THR A 15 0.99 -2.33 17.29
N ILE A 16 0.12 -1.32 17.30
CA ILE A 16 -1.26 -1.48 17.77
C ILE A 16 -2.12 -2.32 16.82
N GLY A 17 -1.74 -2.38 15.56
CA GLY A 17 -2.38 -3.17 14.50
C GLY A 17 -1.45 -4.25 13.96
N HIS A 18 -1.13 -4.18 12.67
CA HIS A 18 -0.23 -5.13 12.04
C HIS A 18 1.25 -4.74 12.21
N PRO A 19 2.16 -5.72 12.34
CA PRO A 19 3.58 -5.43 12.54
C PRO A 19 4.19 -4.60 11.41
N MET A 20 5.18 -3.78 11.74
CA MET A 20 6.02 -3.09 10.75
C MET A 20 7.38 -3.77 10.63
N ILE A 21 7.92 -3.81 9.43
CA ILE A 21 9.24 -4.36 9.16
C ILE A 21 10.18 -3.21 8.82
N LEU A 22 11.25 -3.10 9.60
CA LEU A 22 12.35 -2.16 9.34
C LEU A 22 13.59 -2.97 8.99
N ALA A 23 14.19 -2.70 7.82
CA ALA A 23 15.41 -3.36 7.42
C ALA A 23 16.44 -2.34 6.91
N THR A 24 17.72 -2.61 7.15
CA THR A 24 18.81 -1.71 6.76
C THR A 24 19.97 -2.46 6.13
N ASP A 25 20.64 -1.79 5.20
CA ASP A 25 21.96 -2.17 4.69
C ASP A 25 22.84 -0.91 4.57
N ASP A 26 23.91 -0.87 5.32
CA ASP A 26 24.89 0.24 5.33
C ASP A 26 26.22 -0.18 4.67
N SER A 27 26.25 -1.26 3.86
CA SER A 27 27.47 -1.80 3.24
C SER A 27 28.17 -0.81 2.29
N ALA A 28 27.43 0.18 1.76
CA ALA A 28 27.99 1.27 0.96
C ALA A 28 28.92 2.22 1.72
N GLY A 29 28.93 2.14 3.05
CA GLY A 29 29.73 3.04 3.91
C GLY A 29 29.02 4.31 4.33
N PRO A 30 29.55 5.01 5.35
CA PRO A 30 28.85 6.11 6.02
C PRO A 30 28.61 7.36 5.14
N ASP A 31 29.46 7.58 4.15
CA ASP A 31 29.38 8.75 3.26
C ASP A 31 28.47 8.53 2.04
N ALA A 32 28.00 7.30 1.82
CA ALA A 32 27.11 7.01 0.72
C ALA A 32 25.69 7.58 0.96
N PRO A 33 24.98 8.01 -0.10
CA PRO A 33 23.60 8.43 0.00
C PRO A 33 22.72 7.33 0.64
N ARG A 34 21.72 7.76 1.38
CA ARG A 34 20.77 6.84 2.04
C ARG A 34 19.39 6.93 1.41
N VAL A 35 18.88 5.80 0.98
CA VAL A 35 17.57 5.66 0.34
C VAL A 35 16.63 4.92 1.27
N LEU A 36 15.48 5.51 1.55
CA LEU A 36 14.36 4.86 2.21
C LEU A 36 13.40 4.33 1.16
N TYR A 37 13.16 3.04 1.16
CA TYR A 37 12.09 2.40 0.41
C TYR A 37 10.90 2.17 1.33
N TYR A 38 9.71 2.58 0.89
CA TYR A 38 8.43 2.29 1.54
C TYR A 38 7.57 1.41 0.63
N GLY A 39 6.91 0.43 1.22
CA GLY A 39 5.92 -0.42 0.58
C GLY A 39 5.01 -1.06 1.63
N HIS A 40 3.94 -1.75 1.17
CA HIS A 40 3.03 -2.45 2.06
C HIS A 40 2.87 -3.92 1.69
N TYR A 41 2.51 -4.74 2.67
CA TYR A 41 2.34 -6.18 2.46
C TYR A 41 0.91 -6.67 2.69
N ASP A 42 0.03 -5.84 3.20
CA ASP A 42 -1.40 -6.11 3.27
C ASP A 42 -2.06 -5.97 1.90
N VAL A 43 -3.30 -6.36 1.79
CA VAL A 43 -4.03 -6.41 0.53
C VAL A 43 -5.51 -6.16 0.78
N GLN A 44 -6.21 -5.62 -0.20
CA GLN A 44 -7.67 -5.47 -0.17
C GLN A 44 -8.38 -6.81 -0.04
N PRO A 45 -9.58 -6.84 0.58
CA PRO A 45 -10.45 -8.01 0.57
C PRO A 45 -10.68 -8.53 -0.85
N PRO A 46 -10.72 -9.85 -1.06
CA PRO A 46 -10.85 -10.43 -2.40
C PRO A 46 -12.30 -10.59 -2.87
N GLU A 47 -13.28 -10.27 -2.05
CA GLU A 47 -14.71 -10.41 -2.39
C GLU A 47 -15.11 -9.50 -3.57
N PRO A 48 -16.02 -9.96 -4.45
CA PRO A 48 -16.67 -11.26 -4.43
C PRO A 48 -15.80 -12.36 -5.05
N PHE A 49 -15.72 -13.53 -4.38
CA PHE A 49 -14.85 -14.65 -4.78
C PHE A 49 -15.25 -15.28 -6.12
N ASP A 50 -16.52 -15.24 -6.49
CA ASP A 50 -17.07 -15.82 -7.72
C ASP A 50 -16.75 -15.04 -8.99
N GLU A 51 -16.22 -13.82 -8.87
CA GLU A 51 -15.72 -13.05 -10.00
C GLU A 51 -14.25 -13.35 -10.37
N TRP A 52 -13.54 -14.10 -9.53
CA TRP A 52 -12.17 -14.49 -9.80
C TRP A 52 -12.10 -15.69 -10.76
N ASN A 53 -11.25 -15.59 -11.79
CA ASN A 53 -10.95 -16.71 -12.67
C ASN A 53 -10.03 -17.77 -12.03
N HIS A 54 -9.29 -17.37 -10.99
CA HIS A 54 -8.38 -18.20 -10.21
C HIS A 54 -8.55 -17.85 -8.72
N PRO A 55 -8.32 -18.76 -7.79
CA PRO A 55 -8.40 -18.44 -6.37
C PRO A 55 -7.48 -17.24 -6.02
N PRO A 56 -7.98 -16.20 -5.35
CA PRO A 56 -7.23 -14.94 -5.16
C PRO A 56 -5.94 -15.08 -4.36
N PHE A 57 -5.82 -16.11 -3.51
CA PHE A 57 -4.64 -16.37 -2.68
C PHE A 57 -3.83 -17.59 -3.12
N ASP A 58 -4.17 -18.18 -4.26
CA ASP A 58 -3.39 -19.24 -4.89
C ASP A 58 -2.82 -18.70 -6.21
N ALA A 59 -1.62 -18.12 -6.12
CA ALA A 59 -1.01 -17.39 -7.22
C ALA A 59 -0.72 -18.29 -8.42
N GLU A 60 -1.23 -17.93 -9.59
CA GLU A 60 -1.01 -18.65 -10.84
C GLU A 60 -0.22 -17.82 -11.86
N ILE A 61 0.62 -18.51 -12.64
CA ILE A 61 1.30 -17.92 -13.78
C ILE A 61 0.50 -18.25 -15.03
N VAL A 62 -0.10 -17.24 -15.64
CA VAL A 62 -0.94 -17.38 -16.84
C VAL A 62 -0.35 -16.62 -18.02
N ASP A 63 -0.71 -17.03 -19.25
CA ASP A 63 -0.36 -16.29 -20.45
C ASP A 63 -1.20 -15.01 -20.55
N GLY A 64 -0.55 -13.92 -20.91
CA GLY A 64 -1.17 -12.62 -21.12
C GLY A 64 -0.77 -12.01 -22.46
N PRO A 65 -1.35 -10.88 -22.85
CA PRO A 65 -1.10 -10.25 -24.15
C PRO A 65 0.36 -9.82 -24.34
N ASN A 66 1.07 -9.52 -23.25
CA ASN A 66 2.47 -9.06 -23.26
C ASN A 66 3.43 -10.10 -22.63
N GLY A 67 3.05 -11.38 -22.61
CA GLY A 67 3.83 -12.46 -22.00
C GLY A 67 3.16 -13.01 -20.74
N LYS A 68 3.93 -13.77 -19.96
CA LYS A 68 3.43 -14.39 -18.71
C LYS A 68 3.19 -13.34 -17.62
N ARG A 69 2.12 -13.53 -16.86
CA ARG A 69 1.78 -12.71 -15.71
C ARG A 69 1.39 -13.56 -14.50
N ILE A 70 1.62 -13.06 -13.33
CA ILE A 70 1.15 -13.62 -12.06
C ILE A 70 -0.25 -13.05 -11.79
N VAL A 71 -1.21 -13.91 -11.48
CA VAL A 71 -2.57 -13.52 -11.10
C VAL A 71 -2.82 -13.96 -9.68
N ALA A 72 -3.02 -12.99 -8.80
CA ALA A 72 -3.43 -13.18 -7.41
C ALA A 72 -3.82 -11.83 -6.79
N ARG A 73 -4.54 -11.82 -5.66
CA ARG A 73 -4.72 -10.63 -4.84
C ARG A 73 -3.37 -10.17 -4.28
N GLY A 74 -3.04 -8.89 -4.41
CA GLY A 74 -1.76 -8.31 -3.97
C GLY A 74 -0.58 -8.55 -4.90
N ALA A 75 -0.76 -9.23 -6.05
CA ALA A 75 0.33 -9.45 -7.00
C ALA A 75 0.83 -8.16 -7.67
N ALA A 76 -0.06 -7.17 -7.84
CA ALA A 76 0.28 -5.86 -8.40
C ALA A 76 0.26 -4.74 -7.35
N ASP A 77 -0.50 -4.92 -6.29
CA ASP A 77 -0.70 -3.94 -5.22
C ASP A 77 -0.52 -4.65 -3.86
N ASP A 78 0.63 -4.48 -3.18
CA ASP A 78 1.89 -3.84 -3.61
C ASP A 78 3.06 -4.85 -3.66
N LYS A 79 2.77 -6.17 -3.52
CA LYS A 79 3.82 -7.21 -3.44
C LYS A 79 4.69 -7.29 -4.70
N GLY A 80 4.13 -6.95 -5.87
CA GLY A 80 4.88 -6.95 -7.12
C GLY A 80 5.98 -5.89 -7.11
N GLN A 81 5.65 -4.65 -6.77
CA GLN A 81 6.57 -3.54 -6.69
C GLN A 81 7.59 -3.75 -5.56
N LEU A 82 7.11 -4.21 -4.40
CA LEU A 82 7.96 -4.58 -3.27
C LEU A 82 9.01 -5.63 -3.67
N MET A 83 8.60 -6.71 -4.31
CA MET A 83 9.51 -7.76 -4.77
C MET A 83 10.48 -7.26 -5.85
N THR A 84 10.05 -6.35 -6.74
CA THR A 84 10.93 -5.74 -7.73
C THR A 84 12.13 -5.06 -7.07
N PHE A 85 11.90 -4.30 -5.98
CA PHE A 85 12.96 -3.65 -5.23
C PHE A 85 13.86 -4.65 -4.49
N ILE A 86 13.27 -5.65 -3.84
CA ILE A 86 14.02 -6.69 -3.11
C ILE A 86 14.90 -7.50 -4.07
N GLU A 87 14.37 -7.89 -5.23
CA GLU A 87 15.14 -8.64 -6.23
C GLU A 87 16.23 -7.80 -6.90
N ALA A 88 16.02 -6.48 -7.05
CA ALA A 88 17.08 -5.59 -7.49
C ALA A 88 18.25 -5.55 -6.50
N ILE A 89 17.97 -5.49 -5.18
CA ILE A 89 18.99 -5.60 -4.13
C ILE A 89 19.69 -6.96 -4.20
N ARG A 90 18.93 -8.05 -4.31
CA ARG A 90 19.47 -9.42 -4.42
C ARG A 90 20.44 -9.53 -5.60
N ALA A 91 20.00 -9.16 -6.80
CA ALA A 91 20.81 -9.22 -8.01
C ALA A 91 22.08 -8.35 -7.91
N TRP A 92 21.99 -7.20 -7.26
CA TRP A 92 23.15 -6.35 -7.03
C TRP A 92 24.16 -7.04 -6.09
N LYS A 93 23.69 -7.57 -4.96
CA LYS A 93 24.55 -8.25 -3.97
C LYS A 93 25.13 -9.57 -4.49
N ASP A 94 24.45 -10.25 -5.39
CA ASP A 94 24.99 -11.43 -6.08
C ASP A 94 26.14 -11.07 -7.05
N THR A 95 26.19 -9.82 -7.48
CA THR A 95 27.19 -9.35 -8.46
C THR A 95 28.32 -8.57 -7.80
N TYR A 96 28.00 -7.80 -6.73
CA TYR A 96 28.90 -6.90 -6.04
C TYR A 96 28.88 -7.14 -4.54
N GLU A 97 30.00 -6.88 -3.84
CA GLU A 97 30.10 -7.09 -2.40
C GLU A 97 29.25 -6.12 -1.56
N SER A 98 28.98 -4.91 -2.08
CA SER A 98 28.23 -3.87 -1.39
C SER A 98 27.23 -3.18 -2.31
N LEU A 99 26.20 -2.61 -1.74
CA LEU A 99 25.25 -1.74 -2.46
C LEU A 99 25.91 -0.41 -2.79
N PRO A 100 25.47 0.30 -3.85
CA PRO A 100 25.99 1.62 -4.21
C PRO A 100 25.47 2.74 -3.30
N VAL A 101 24.44 2.45 -2.50
CA VAL A 101 23.78 3.36 -1.55
C VAL A 101 23.46 2.63 -0.26
N ARG A 102 23.33 3.38 0.83
CA ARG A 102 22.74 2.82 2.06
C ARG A 102 21.24 2.67 1.87
N VAL A 103 20.67 1.59 2.36
CA VAL A 103 19.25 1.28 2.18
C VAL A 103 18.56 1.16 3.53
N VAL A 104 17.40 1.78 3.62
CA VAL A 104 16.40 1.54 4.66
C VAL A 104 15.11 1.08 3.99
N ILE A 105 14.53 -0.01 4.45
CA ILE A 105 13.25 -0.52 3.98
C ILE A 105 12.26 -0.43 5.13
N LEU A 106 11.14 0.23 4.91
CA LEU A 106 9.99 0.25 5.80
C LEU A 106 8.82 -0.42 5.10
N LEU A 107 8.30 -1.51 5.69
CA LEU A 107 7.10 -2.18 5.19
C LEU A 107 6.03 -2.15 6.26
N GLU A 108 4.81 -1.78 5.85
CA GLU A 108 3.63 -1.80 6.71
C GLU A 108 2.61 -2.85 6.28
N GLY A 109 1.66 -3.14 7.16
CA GLY A 109 0.58 -4.09 6.93
C GLY A 109 -0.82 -3.51 7.13
N GLU A 110 -0.98 -2.19 6.98
CA GLU A 110 -2.24 -1.46 7.23
C GLU A 110 -2.53 -0.39 6.17
N GLU A 111 -1.81 -0.34 5.07
CA GLU A 111 -2.00 0.69 4.02
C GLU A 111 -3.43 0.68 3.52
N GLU A 112 -3.94 -0.50 3.22
CA GLU A 112 -5.27 -0.74 2.69
C GLU A 112 -6.41 -0.56 3.72
N SER A 113 -6.05 -0.30 4.97
CA SER A 113 -6.99 -0.06 6.08
C SER A 113 -6.77 1.29 6.78
N GLY A 114 -5.89 2.16 6.24
CA GLY A 114 -5.71 3.54 6.69
C GLY A 114 -4.49 3.78 7.56
N SER A 115 -3.54 2.85 7.66
CA SER A 115 -2.19 3.05 8.25
C SER A 115 -2.20 3.63 9.66
N GLU A 116 -3.07 3.16 10.56
CA GLU A 116 -3.20 3.73 11.92
C GLU A 116 -1.88 3.67 12.69
N SER A 117 -1.10 2.60 12.49
CA SER A 117 0.18 2.41 13.16
C SER A 117 1.35 3.19 12.53
N LEU A 118 1.22 3.69 11.29
CA LEU A 118 2.34 4.27 10.54
C LEU A 118 2.87 5.54 11.19
N VAL A 119 2.02 6.52 11.46
CA VAL A 119 2.46 7.81 12.00
C VAL A 119 3.13 7.68 13.37
N PRO A 120 2.57 6.94 14.34
CA PRO A 120 3.27 6.65 15.61
C PRO A 120 4.62 5.95 15.42
N PHE A 121 4.70 5.00 14.47
CA PHE A 121 5.94 4.29 14.16
C PHE A 121 7.01 5.23 13.60
N LEU A 122 6.65 6.09 12.63
CA LEU A 122 7.56 7.08 12.05
C LEU A 122 8.14 8.02 13.11
N HIS A 123 7.32 8.48 14.06
CA HIS A 123 7.79 9.31 15.16
C HIS A 123 8.76 8.58 16.09
N LYS A 124 8.47 7.32 16.40
CA LYS A 124 9.29 6.49 17.30
C LYS A 124 10.65 6.14 16.69
N HIS A 125 10.68 5.85 15.38
CA HIS A 125 11.86 5.39 14.66
C HIS A 125 12.48 6.47 13.75
N LYS A 126 12.20 7.74 14.03
CA LYS A 126 12.62 8.87 13.22
C LYS A 126 14.10 8.86 12.85
N ASP A 127 14.97 8.54 13.79
CA ASP A 127 16.42 8.59 13.57
C ASP A 127 16.90 7.42 12.69
N GLU A 128 16.24 6.26 12.79
CA GLU A 128 16.53 5.08 11.98
C GLU A 128 16.04 5.25 10.53
N LEU A 129 14.97 6.02 10.33
CA LEU A 129 14.31 6.25 9.05
C LEU A 129 14.88 7.45 8.27
N GLN A 130 15.83 8.20 8.83
CA GLN A 130 16.45 9.32 8.11
C GLN A 130 17.09 8.85 6.80
N ALA A 131 16.77 9.53 5.70
CA ALA A 131 17.28 9.25 4.37
C ALA A 131 17.36 10.52 3.54
N ASP A 132 18.20 10.51 2.51
CA ASP A 132 18.32 11.60 1.55
C ASP A 132 17.17 11.59 0.52
N THR A 133 16.66 10.41 0.23
CA THR A 133 15.55 10.19 -0.71
C THR A 133 14.63 9.10 -0.21
N CYS A 134 13.32 9.32 -0.35
CA CYS A 134 12.31 8.31 -0.11
C CYS A 134 11.72 7.86 -1.45
N ILE A 135 11.63 6.54 -1.64
CA ILE A 135 11.04 5.89 -2.80
C ILE A 135 9.76 5.18 -2.34
N VAL A 136 8.63 5.61 -2.86
CA VAL A 136 7.32 4.98 -2.68
C VAL A 136 6.95 4.37 -4.04
N CYS A 137 6.95 3.04 -4.13
CA CYS A 137 6.78 2.34 -5.42
C CYS A 137 5.38 1.76 -5.63
N ASP A 138 4.43 2.12 -4.81
CA ASP A 138 3.03 1.76 -4.97
C ASP A 138 2.40 2.53 -6.15
N THR A 139 2.92 2.22 -7.33
CA THR A 139 2.58 2.88 -8.60
C THR A 139 2.72 1.89 -9.77
N GLY A 140 2.16 2.26 -10.93
CA GLY A 140 2.30 1.51 -12.17
C GLY A 140 3.21 2.18 -13.18
N MET A 141 3.59 1.45 -14.20
CA MET A 141 4.16 2.00 -15.43
C MET A 141 3.08 2.74 -16.22
N TRP A 142 3.49 3.72 -17.05
CA TRP A 142 2.55 4.43 -17.96
C TRP A 142 1.90 3.45 -18.94
N ASP A 143 2.70 2.60 -19.55
CA ASP A 143 2.32 1.45 -20.37
C ASP A 143 3.46 0.40 -20.32
N PRO A 144 3.30 -0.81 -20.88
CA PRO A 144 4.31 -1.87 -20.80
C PRO A 144 5.69 -1.50 -21.38
N GLU A 145 5.75 -0.54 -22.29
CA GLU A 145 6.98 -0.14 -23.01
C GLU A 145 7.57 1.17 -22.48
N THR A 146 6.82 1.93 -21.64
CA THR A 146 7.21 3.26 -21.21
C THR A 146 7.44 3.30 -19.70
N PRO A 147 8.71 3.30 -19.25
CA PRO A 147 9.04 3.55 -17.84
C PRO A 147 8.56 4.94 -17.41
N ALA A 148 8.02 5.04 -16.20
CA ALA A 148 7.53 6.30 -15.66
C ALA A 148 7.89 6.46 -14.19
N ILE A 149 8.11 7.71 -13.76
CA ILE A 149 8.23 8.09 -12.35
C ILE A 149 7.01 8.94 -12.00
N THR A 150 6.17 8.44 -11.10
CA THR A 150 5.05 9.20 -10.55
C THR A 150 5.60 10.26 -9.60
N SER A 151 5.50 11.52 -9.98
CA SER A 151 6.03 12.65 -9.20
C SER A 151 4.96 13.42 -8.43
N ARG A 152 3.68 13.14 -8.66
CA ARG A 152 2.53 13.80 -8.01
C ARG A 152 1.34 12.86 -7.99
N LEU A 153 0.54 12.98 -6.93
CA LEU A 153 -0.75 12.30 -6.80
C LEU A 153 -1.90 13.30 -6.89
N ARG A 154 -3.08 12.80 -7.17
CA ARG A 154 -4.34 13.57 -7.10
C ARG A 154 -4.67 13.86 -5.64
N GLY A 155 -5.36 14.97 -5.39
CA GLY A 155 -5.98 15.20 -4.08
C GLY A 155 -7.14 14.23 -3.85
N LEU A 156 -7.40 13.93 -2.59
CA LEU A 156 -8.54 13.14 -2.13
C LEU A 156 -9.35 13.96 -1.13
N VAL A 157 -10.67 13.89 -1.23
CA VAL A 157 -11.61 14.36 -0.21
C VAL A 157 -12.58 13.22 0.09
N TYR A 158 -12.65 12.81 1.33
CA TYR A 158 -13.66 11.87 1.83
C TYR A 158 -14.70 12.65 2.61
N ILE A 159 -15.98 12.45 2.29
CA ILE A 159 -17.10 13.11 2.97
C ILE A 159 -18.16 12.05 3.30
N GLU A 160 -18.59 12.06 4.52
CA GLU A 160 -19.77 11.33 4.96
C GLU A 160 -20.87 12.32 5.35
N ALA A 161 -22.06 12.16 4.78
CA ALA A 161 -23.21 12.99 5.07
C ALA A 161 -24.33 12.14 5.66
N THR A 162 -24.74 12.43 6.91
CA THR A 162 -25.84 11.76 7.58
C THR A 162 -26.97 12.75 7.83
N LEU A 163 -28.16 12.47 7.27
CA LEU A 163 -29.37 13.21 7.55
C LEU A 163 -30.26 12.43 8.52
N HIS A 164 -30.62 13.09 9.62
CA HIS A 164 -31.57 12.55 10.59
C HIS A 164 -32.98 13.06 10.27
N GLY A 165 -33.93 12.12 10.12
CA GLY A 165 -35.35 12.38 9.99
C GLY A 165 -36.08 12.40 11.33
N PRO A 166 -37.42 12.29 11.33
CA PRO A 166 -38.22 12.13 12.55
C PRO A 166 -37.77 10.93 13.38
N SER A 167 -38.08 10.96 14.68
CA SER A 167 -37.68 9.91 15.65
C SER A 167 -38.36 8.53 15.44
N HIS A 168 -39.33 8.46 14.54
CA HIS A 168 -40.06 7.23 14.16
C HIS A 168 -40.61 7.39 12.75
N ASP A 169 -41.00 6.27 12.13
CA ASP A 169 -41.64 6.25 10.83
C ASP A 169 -43.01 6.94 10.83
N LEU A 170 -43.20 7.80 9.81
CA LEU A 170 -44.45 8.56 9.66
C LEU A 170 -45.24 8.04 8.45
N HIS A 171 -46.57 7.98 8.63
CA HIS A 171 -47.48 7.61 7.56
C HIS A 171 -47.50 8.70 6.45
N SER A 172 -47.15 8.32 5.23
CA SER A 172 -47.02 9.27 4.11
C SER A 172 -48.34 9.98 3.74
N GLY A 173 -49.49 9.31 3.90
CA GLY A 173 -50.78 9.91 3.66
C GLY A 173 -51.16 11.04 4.64
N SER A 174 -50.56 11.06 5.84
CA SER A 174 -50.84 12.05 6.88
C SER A 174 -49.74 13.16 6.92
N TYR A 175 -48.50 12.83 6.64
CA TYR A 175 -47.36 13.72 6.83
C TYR A 175 -46.61 14.02 5.53
N GLY A 176 -46.96 13.36 4.41
CA GLY A 176 -46.33 13.61 3.12
C GLY A 176 -46.51 15.06 2.68
N GLY A 177 -45.42 15.73 2.31
CA GLY A 177 -45.36 17.13 1.96
C GLY A 177 -45.30 18.09 3.16
N ALA A 178 -45.70 17.67 4.36
CA ALA A 178 -45.58 18.47 5.59
C ALA A 178 -44.25 18.29 6.32
N VAL A 179 -43.68 17.07 6.22
CA VAL A 179 -42.38 16.73 6.79
C VAL A 179 -41.42 16.31 5.68
N VAL A 180 -40.23 16.85 5.71
CA VAL A 180 -39.20 16.56 4.71
C VAL A 180 -38.74 15.10 4.85
N ASN A 181 -38.76 14.36 3.73
CA ASN A 181 -38.19 13.05 3.66
C ASN A 181 -36.65 13.16 3.61
N PRO A 182 -35.92 12.57 4.59
CA PRO A 182 -34.47 12.71 4.63
C PRO A 182 -33.76 12.13 3.40
N ALA A 183 -34.32 11.09 2.76
CA ALA A 183 -33.75 10.54 1.53
C ALA A 183 -33.83 11.55 0.36
N ASN A 184 -34.96 12.26 0.21
CA ASN A 184 -35.09 13.30 -0.81
C ASN A 184 -34.14 14.48 -0.53
N ALA A 185 -34.07 14.93 0.72
CA ALA A 185 -33.17 16.02 1.11
C ALA A 185 -31.70 15.64 0.91
N LEU A 186 -31.31 14.39 1.19
CA LEU A 186 -29.95 13.91 0.97
C LEU A 186 -29.58 13.94 -0.53
N THR A 187 -30.50 13.55 -1.42
CA THR A 187 -30.28 13.60 -2.87
C THR A 187 -30.19 15.01 -3.45
N GLU A 188 -30.72 16.01 -2.74
CA GLU A 188 -30.59 17.43 -3.12
C GLU A 188 -29.25 18.04 -2.65
N ILE A 189 -28.61 17.45 -1.65
CA ILE A 189 -27.31 17.89 -1.10
C ILE A 189 -26.14 17.30 -1.90
N LEU A 190 -26.27 16.05 -2.37
CA LEU A 190 -25.26 15.32 -3.13
C LEU A 190 -25.28 15.66 -4.62
#